data_590083903d8ca2ed494b42c88a441251
#
_entry.id   590083903d8ca2ed494b42c88a441251
#
_cell.length_a   1.000
_cell.length_b   1.000
_cell.length_c   1.000
_cell.angle_alpha   90.00
_cell.angle_beta   90.00
_cell.angle_gamma   90.00
#
_symmetry.space_group_name_H-M   'P 1'
#
loop_
_entity.id
_entity.type
_entity.pdbx_description
1 polymer ?
#
loop_
_entity_poly.entity_id
_entity_poly.type
_entity_poly.pdbx_seq_one_letter_code
_entity_poly.pdbx_strand_id
1 'polypeptide(L)'
;MKNTFQISLARSVYPIYIKVIFNAAREYYNDEENGMLQIKHSLDKYAPPRQNVAEKRALGAEIIRNIFELPYKSKVKAGAYNRYNLALDCFKMSFCLLGINSADLYHATRIEKNTLIYEREKTKNRRSDKAEIRVHIPRLISDIVNKYRDKDKKFVFEFYKHYSSHKDLNKAINIGLKEIGREAGVDKLQYYAARHSLATIAVNDVKISKYIVNDMLNHTDPALRVTELYIKRDFSEINLANEKVLDFVFKK
;
A
#
# COMPACT_ATOMS: atom_id res chain seq x y z
N MET A 1 24.81 15.52 -5.85
CA MET A 1 24.08 14.30 -5.45
C MET A 1 22.62 14.19 -5.93
N LYS A 2 21.97 15.24 -6.44
CA LYS A 2 20.57 15.18 -6.96
C LYS A 2 20.42 14.49 -8.33
N ASN A 3 21.46 14.46 -9.15
CA ASN A 3 21.38 13.91 -10.52
C ASN A 3 21.49 12.38 -10.63
N THR A 4 22.09 11.71 -9.66
CA THR A 4 22.33 10.26 -9.72
C THR A 4 21.04 9.44 -9.57
N PHE A 5 20.07 9.93 -8.80
CA PHE A 5 18.80 9.23 -8.55
C PHE A 5 17.84 9.32 -9.75
N GLN A 6 17.80 10.47 -10.42
CA GLN A 6 17.01 10.65 -11.66
C GLN A 6 17.58 9.84 -12.83
N ILE A 7 18.90 9.74 -12.94
CA ILE A 7 19.56 8.93 -13.97
C ILE A 7 19.28 7.44 -13.77
N SER A 8 19.18 6.95 -12.52
CA SER A 8 18.88 5.55 -12.21
C SER A 8 17.44 5.16 -12.59
N LEU A 9 16.45 6.02 -12.32
CA LEU A 9 15.04 5.78 -12.74
C LEU A 9 14.91 5.82 -14.26
N ALA A 10 15.55 6.79 -14.93
CA ALA A 10 15.55 6.89 -16.36
C ALA A 10 16.17 5.65 -17.03
N ARG A 11 17.23 5.08 -16.46
CA ARG A 11 17.90 3.89 -16.99
C ARG A 11 17.05 2.62 -16.99
N SER A 12 16.04 2.50 -16.13
CA SER A 12 15.21 1.29 -16.02
C SER A 12 13.82 1.43 -16.65
N VAL A 13 13.23 2.62 -16.62
CA VAL A 13 11.85 2.86 -17.07
C VAL A 13 11.79 3.16 -18.57
N TYR A 14 12.62 4.07 -19.06
CA TYR A 14 12.62 4.42 -20.49
C TYR A 14 12.93 3.24 -21.41
N PRO A 15 13.91 2.37 -21.14
CA PRO A 15 14.16 1.21 -21.98
C PRO A 15 12.98 0.24 -22.10
N ILE A 16 12.17 0.11 -21.05
CA ILE A 16 10.95 -0.72 -21.09
C ILE A 16 9.93 -0.11 -22.06
N TYR A 17 9.68 1.20 -21.97
CA TYR A 17 8.77 1.89 -22.89
C TYR A 17 9.26 1.84 -24.33
N ILE A 18 10.56 2.04 -24.57
CA ILE A 18 11.16 1.92 -25.90
C ILE A 18 10.91 0.53 -26.48
N LYS A 19 11.13 -0.54 -25.69
CA LYS A 19 10.86 -1.92 -26.12
C LYS A 19 9.38 -2.13 -26.48
N VAL A 20 8.45 -1.61 -25.66
CA VAL A 20 7.00 -1.74 -25.91
C VAL A 20 6.61 -1.00 -27.20
N ILE A 21 7.06 0.24 -27.38
CA ILE A 21 6.77 1.04 -28.59
C ILE A 21 7.39 0.37 -29.82
N PHE A 22 8.62 -0.10 -29.73
CA PHE A 22 9.30 -0.77 -30.82
C PHE A 22 8.60 -2.07 -31.23
N ASN A 23 8.16 -2.89 -30.28
CA ASN A 23 7.42 -4.11 -30.58
C ASN A 23 6.06 -3.81 -31.20
N ALA A 24 5.34 -2.81 -30.73
CA ALA A 24 4.09 -2.36 -31.33
C ALA A 24 4.29 -1.83 -32.76
N ALA A 25 5.39 -1.12 -33.02
CA ALA A 25 5.73 -0.66 -34.37
C ALA A 25 6.08 -1.86 -35.29
N ARG A 26 6.80 -2.86 -34.81
CA ARG A 26 7.05 -4.09 -35.59
C ARG A 26 5.76 -4.79 -35.97
N GLU A 27 4.86 -4.97 -35.01
CA GLU A 27 3.56 -5.62 -35.23
C GLU A 27 2.71 -4.84 -36.26
N TYR A 28 2.77 -3.52 -36.23
CA TYR A 28 1.99 -2.66 -37.13
C TYR A 28 2.56 -2.58 -38.56
N TYR A 29 3.90 -2.51 -38.72
CA TYR A 29 4.55 -2.27 -40.00
C TYR A 29 5.05 -3.54 -40.69
N ASN A 30 5.16 -4.66 -39.99
CA ASN A 30 5.57 -5.92 -40.59
C ASN A 30 4.35 -6.77 -40.94
N ASP A 31 4.39 -7.36 -42.11
CA ASP A 31 3.50 -8.43 -42.53
C ASP A 31 4.36 -9.71 -42.66
N GLU A 32 4.45 -10.45 -41.57
CA GLU A 32 5.26 -11.67 -41.50
C GLU A 32 4.70 -12.79 -42.37
N GLU A 33 3.38 -12.82 -42.62
CA GLU A 33 2.72 -13.84 -43.46
C GLU A 33 3.10 -13.66 -44.94
N ASN A 34 3.25 -12.41 -45.41
CA ASN A 34 3.65 -12.10 -46.78
C ASN A 34 5.14 -11.78 -46.90
N GLY A 35 5.93 -11.98 -45.87
CA GLY A 35 7.38 -11.77 -45.87
C GLY A 35 7.82 -10.30 -45.97
N MET A 36 6.91 -9.35 -45.75
CA MET A 36 7.20 -7.91 -45.77
C MET A 36 7.70 -7.44 -44.40
N LEU A 37 9.01 -7.41 -44.22
CA LEU A 37 9.64 -6.93 -42.99
C LEU A 37 10.22 -5.54 -43.16
N GLN A 38 9.47 -4.51 -42.77
CA GLN A 38 9.96 -3.13 -42.75
C GLN A 38 10.92 -2.90 -41.59
N ILE A 39 10.62 -3.47 -40.43
CA ILE A 39 11.45 -3.41 -39.23
C ILE A 39 12.10 -4.79 -39.03
N LYS A 40 13.31 -4.96 -39.54
CA LYS A 40 14.04 -6.23 -39.59
C LYS A 40 14.65 -6.63 -38.25
N HIS A 41 14.98 -5.68 -37.37
CA HIS A 41 15.59 -5.94 -36.08
C HIS A 41 14.55 -6.29 -35.01
N SER A 42 14.96 -7.06 -34.01
CA SER A 42 14.15 -7.39 -32.83
C SER A 42 14.85 -6.93 -31.55
N LEU A 43 14.08 -6.42 -30.60
CA LEU A 43 14.53 -6.16 -29.24
C LEU A 43 14.20 -7.30 -28.26
N ASP A 44 13.87 -8.48 -28.75
CA ASP A 44 13.45 -9.62 -27.89
C ASP A 44 14.56 -10.05 -26.93
N LYS A 45 15.80 -10.01 -27.40
CA LYS A 45 17.00 -10.33 -26.59
C LYS A 45 17.41 -9.17 -25.65
N TYR A 46 16.82 -7.99 -25.81
CA TYR A 46 17.13 -6.86 -24.93
C TYR A 46 16.44 -7.03 -23.58
N ALA A 47 17.23 -7.22 -22.53
CA ALA A 47 16.77 -7.20 -21.15
C ALA A 47 17.08 -5.83 -20.54
N PRO A 48 16.04 -5.04 -20.16
CA PRO A 48 16.28 -3.79 -19.45
C PRO A 48 17.06 -4.04 -18.16
N PRO A 49 17.91 -3.12 -17.71
CA PRO A 49 18.61 -3.25 -16.44
C PRO A 49 17.62 -3.53 -15.32
N ARG A 50 17.94 -4.52 -14.48
CA ARG A 50 17.10 -4.83 -13.31
C ARG A 50 17.04 -3.62 -12.40
N GLN A 51 15.84 -3.28 -11.94
CA GLN A 51 15.70 -2.27 -10.90
C GLN A 51 16.38 -2.78 -9.63
N ASN A 52 17.10 -1.90 -8.94
CA ASN A 52 17.63 -2.20 -7.62
C ASN A 52 16.47 -2.63 -6.72
N VAL A 53 16.66 -3.72 -5.99
CA VAL A 53 15.68 -4.19 -5.00
C VAL A 53 15.43 -3.05 -4.04
N ALA A 54 14.16 -2.66 -3.89
CA ALA A 54 13.80 -1.61 -2.96
C ALA A 54 14.27 -1.96 -1.54
N GLU A 55 14.88 -1.00 -0.88
CA GLU A 55 15.31 -1.14 0.51
C GLU A 55 14.19 -1.69 1.38
N LYS A 56 14.49 -2.68 2.23
CA LYS A 56 13.50 -3.24 3.17
C LYS A 56 13.11 -2.15 4.18
N ARG A 57 11.84 -1.79 4.20
CA ARG A 57 11.29 -0.70 5.03
C ARG A 57 10.52 -1.21 6.24
N ALA A 58 10.64 -2.49 6.55
CA ALA A 58 9.95 -3.10 7.67
C ALA A 58 10.63 -2.69 8.99
N LEU A 59 9.81 -2.32 9.97
CA LEU A 59 10.18 -1.99 11.33
C LEU A 59 9.86 -3.18 12.23
N GLY A 60 10.67 -3.39 13.26
CA GLY A 60 10.38 -4.39 14.30
C GLY A 60 9.20 -3.98 15.20
N ALA A 61 8.65 -4.95 15.92
CA ALA A 61 7.48 -4.76 16.79
C ALA A 61 7.71 -3.69 17.87
N GLU A 62 8.93 -3.58 18.42
CA GLU A 62 9.28 -2.57 19.41
C GLU A 62 9.17 -1.15 18.84
N ILE A 63 9.72 -0.92 17.65
CA ILE A 63 9.64 0.40 17.00
C ILE A 63 8.19 0.76 16.67
N ILE A 64 7.38 -0.22 16.25
CA ILE A 64 5.95 -0.01 16.02
C ILE A 64 5.26 0.41 17.31
N ARG A 65 5.53 -0.26 18.45
CA ARG A 65 4.99 0.14 19.76
C ARG A 65 5.37 1.58 20.12
N ASN A 66 6.66 1.90 19.99
CA ASN A 66 7.16 3.25 20.29
C ASN A 66 6.45 4.32 19.44
N ILE A 67 6.23 4.07 18.15
CA ILE A 67 5.47 4.99 17.28
C ILE A 67 4.02 5.13 17.78
N PHE A 68 3.40 4.04 18.23
CA PHE A 68 2.01 4.09 18.73
C PHE A 68 1.88 4.86 20.05
N GLU A 69 2.91 4.90 20.87
CA GLU A 69 2.95 5.61 22.15
C GLU A 69 3.29 7.10 22.02
N LEU A 70 3.69 7.57 20.84
CA LEU A 70 4.04 8.98 20.63
C LEU A 70 2.82 9.89 20.90
N PRO A 71 3.03 10.98 21.67
CA PRO A 71 1.96 11.90 22.01
C PRO A 71 1.55 12.76 20.83
N TYR A 72 0.29 13.19 20.82
CA TYR A 72 -0.16 14.20 19.88
C TYR A 72 0.47 15.56 20.18
N LYS A 73 0.79 16.29 19.10
CA LYS A 73 1.25 17.67 19.19
C LYS A 73 0.08 18.64 19.17
N SER A 74 0.25 19.79 19.81
CA SER A 74 -0.77 20.85 19.84
C SER A 74 -1.15 21.30 18.42
N LYS A 75 -2.42 21.64 18.20
CA LYS A 75 -2.92 22.17 16.93
C LYS A 75 -2.26 23.51 16.62
N VAL A 76 -1.75 23.66 15.40
CA VAL A 76 -1.08 24.89 14.96
C VAL A 76 -2.08 25.94 14.43
N LYS A 77 -3.23 25.52 13.88
CA LYS A 77 -4.30 26.42 13.35
C LYS A 77 -5.67 25.77 13.49
N ALA A 78 -6.69 26.58 13.79
CA ALA A 78 -8.07 26.14 13.79
C ALA A 78 -8.50 25.69 12.37
N GLY A 79 -9.19 24.57 12.28
CA GLY A 79 -9.75 24.05 11.01
C GLY A 79 -8.80 23.25 10.12
N ALA A 80 -7.49 23.22 10.39
CA ALA A 80 -6.55 22.40 9.65
C ALA A 80 -6.08 21.19 10.47
N TYR A 81 -5.81 20.05 9.80
CA TYR A 81 -5.14 18.94 10.47
C TYR A 81 -3.68 19.30 10.78
N ASN A 82 -3.27 19.02 12.01
CA ASN A 82 -1.85 18.96 12.32
C ASN A 82 -1.23 17.77 11.56
N ARG A 83 -0.26 18.03 10.68
CA ARG A 83 0.34 17.02 9.81
C ARG A 83 1.00 15.88 10.57
N TYR A 84 1.61 16.18 11.72
CA TYR A 84 2.19 15.15 12.58
C TYR A 84 1.11 14.21 13.12
N ASN A 85 0.05 14.77 13.72
CA ASN A 85 -1.03 13.97 14.28
C ASN A 85 -1.78 13.17 13.20
N LEU A 86 -2.04 13.79 12.04
CA LEU A 86 -2.62 13.08 10.89
C LEU A 86 -1.75 11.93 10.45
N ALA A 87 -0.43 12.16 10.33
CA ALA A 87 0.50 11.13 9.89
C ALA A 87 0.59 9.97 10.89
N LEU A 88 0.59 10.28 12.19
CA LEU A 88 0.57 9.28 13.26
C LEU A 88 -0.70 8.44 13.19
N ASP A 89 -1.87 9.08 13.08
CA ASP A 89 -3.16 8.41 12.99
C ASP A 89 -3.25 7.52 11.73
N CYS A 90 -2.88 8.07 10.57
CA CYS A 90 -2.91 7.31 9.32
C CYS A 90 -1.94 6.11 9.35
N PHE A 91 -0.77 6.25 9.98
CA PHE A 91 0.18 5.16 10.14
C PHE A 91 -0.39 4.05 11.03
N LYS A 92 -1.00 4.41 12.17
CA LYS A 92 -1.71 3.49 13.07
C LYS A 92 -2.84 2.77 12.34
N MET A 93 -3.67 3.51 11.60
CA MET A 93 -4.74 2.91 10.78
C MET A 93 -4.16 1.96 9.74
N SER A 94 -3.09 2.35 9.03
CA SER A 94 -2.49 1.47 8.03
C SER A 94 -2.01 0.16 8.63
N PHE A 95 -1.28 0.22 9.75
CA PHE A 95 -0.78 -0.98 10.41
C PHE A 95 -1.92 -1.90 10.87
N CYS A 96 -2.94 -1.35 11.52
CA CYS A 96 -4.04 -2.13 12.09
C CYS A 96 -5.06 -2.63 11.06
N LEU A 97 -5.14 -2.01 9.88
CA LEU A 97 -6.10 -2.33 8.82
C LEU A 97 -5.43 -3.03 7.63
N LEU A 98 -4.69 -4.11 7.90
CA LEU A 98 -4.04 -4.95 6.88
C LEU A 98 -3.07 -4.19 5.96
N GLY A 99 -2.44 -3.14 6.46
CA GLY A 99 -1.52 -2.31 5.67
C GLY A 99 -2.24 -1.53 4.57
N ILE A 100 -3.43 -0.98 4.84
CA ILE A 100 -4.21 -0.20 3.88
C ILE A 100 -3.39 0.93 3.26
N ASN A 101 -3.44 1.08 1.94
CA ASN A 101 -2.76 2.17 1.25
C ASN A 101 -3.50 3.50 1.41
N SER A 102 -2.79 4.62 1.23
CA SER A 102 -3.39 5.96 1.31
C SER A 102 -4.49 6.20 0.27
N ALA A 103 -4.39 5.58 -0.92
CA ALA A 103 -5.43 5.65 -1.93
C ALA A 103 -6.70 4.90 -1.48
N ASP A 104 -6.52 3.69 -0.94
CA ASP A 104 -7.61 2.86 -0.45
C ASP A 104 -8.27 3.49 0.78
N LEU A 105 -7.45 4.07 1.70
CA LEU A 105 -7.94 4.81 2.86
C LEU A 105 -8.76 6.06 2.45
N TYR A 106 -8.30 6.79 1.42
CA TYR A 106 -8.98 7.98 0.92
C TYR A 106 -10.34 7.66 0.28
N HIS A 107 -10.44 6.54 -0.46
CA HIS A 107 -11.62 6.15 -1.21
C HIS A 107 -12.46 5.07 -0.53
N ALA A 108 -12.17 4.69 0.70
CA ALA A 108 -12.97 3.71 1.42
C ALA A 108 -14.44 4.14 1.52
N THR A 109 -15.37 3.25 1.15
CA THR A 109 -16.77 3.62 0.97
C THR A 109 -17.70 3.07 2.04
N ARG A 110 -17.31 2.01 2.78
CA ARG A 110 -18.26 1.26 3.58
C ARG A 110 -17.68 0.77 4.90
N ILE A 111 -18.45 0.94 5.98
CA ILE A 111 -18.24 0.24 7.26
C ILE A 111 -19.55 -0.42 7.66
N GLU A 112 -19.51 -1.71 7.93
CA GLU A 112 -20.63 -2.53 8.36
C GLU A 112 -20.23 -3.32 9.61
N LYS A 113 -21.03 -3.25 10.68
CA LYS A 113 -20.79 -4.02 11.92
C LYS A 113 -19.31 -4.00 12.38
N ASN A 114 -18.72 -2.84 12.48
CA ASN A 114 -17.30 -2.63 12.85
C ASN A 114 -16.28 -3.25 11.87
N THR A 115 -16.65 -3.48 10.63
CA THR A 115 -15.79 -3.99 9.56
C THR A 115 -15.66 -2.93 8.48
N LEU A 116 -14.44 -2.50 8.19
CA LEU A 116 -14.14 -1.65 7.04
C LEU A 116 -14.12 -2.52 5.78
N ILE A 117 -14.89 -2.12 4.77
CA ILE A 117 -15.00 -2.81 3.49
C ILE A 117 -14.59 -1.82 2.40
N TYR A 118 -13.61 -2.19 1.59
CA TYR A 118 -13.13 -1.36 0.51
C TYR A 118 -12.60 -2.18 -0.66
N GLU A 119 -12.62 -1.61 -1.85
CA GLU A 119 -12.02 -2.16 -3.05
C GLU A 119 -10.63 -1.56 -3.24
N ARG A 120 -9.62 -2.38 -3.54
CA ARG A 120 -8.26 -1.89 -3.72
C ARG A 120 -8.12 -1.10 -5.02
N GLU A 121 -7.92 0.22 -4.93
CA GLU A 121 -7.86 1.17 -6.05
C GLU A 121 -6.93 0.72 -7.19
N LYS A 122 -5.77 0.17 -6.87
CA LYS A 122 -4.79 -0.25 -7.87
C LYS A 122 -5.25 -1.42 -8.75
N THR A 123 -6.12 -2.29 -8.23
CA THR A 123 -6.41 -3.59 -8.87
C THR A 123 -7.90 -3.87 -9.07
N LYS A 124 -8.82 -3.06 -8.52
CA LYS A 124 -10.27 -3.28 -8.59
C LYS A 124 -10.82 -3.44 -10.02
N ASN A 125 -10.26 -2.69 -10.98
CA ASN A 125 -10.70 -2.75 -12.37
C ASN A 125 -10.12 -3.94 -13.17
N ARG A 126 -9.22 -4.72 -12.56
CA ARG A 126 -8.53 -5.85 -13.21
C ARG A 126 -8.96 -7.20 -12.66
N ARG A 127 -9.82 -7.21 -11.64
CA ARG A 127 -10.24 -8.41 -10.92
C ARG A 127 -11.76 -8.51 -10.90
N SER A 128 -12.28 -9.72 -11.09
CA SER A 128 -13.73 -10.01 -11.03
C SER A 128 -14.31 -9.79 -9.63
N ASP A 129 -13.53 -10.04 -8.57
CA ASP A 129 -13.89 -9.80 -7.16
C ASP A 129 -13.68 -8.35 -6.74
N LYS A 130 -13.39 -7.43 -7.70
CA LYS A 130 -13.07 -6.01 -7.47
C LYS A 130 -11.98 -5.75 -6.44
N ALA A 131 -11.19 -6.78 -6.14
CA ALA A 131 -10.15 -6.74 -5.12
C ALA A 131 -10.68 -6.27 -3.75
N GLU A 132 -11.89 -6.70 -3.39
CA GLU A 132 -12.53 -6.37 -2.12
C GLU A 132 -11.71 -6.86 -0.93
N ILE A 133 -11.65 -6.04 0.12
CA ILE A 133 -11.07 -6.35 1.43
C ILE A 133 -12.10 -6.06 2.50
N ARG A 134 -12.18 -6.97 3.49
CA ARG A 134 -13.00 -6.83 4.69
C ARG A 134 -12.11 -6.97 5.90
N VAL A 135 -11.92 -5.88 6.63
CA VAL A 135 -11.07 -5.87 7.83
C VAL A 135 -11.84 -5.37 9.05
N HIS A 136 -11.81 -6.13 10.14
CA HIS A 136 -12.34 -5.70 11.42
C HIS A 136 -11.56 -4.48 11.91
N ILE A 137 -12.25 -3.50 12.46
CA ILE A 137 -11.63 -2.33 13.07
C ILE A 137 -11.25 -2.70 14.51
N PRO A 138 -9.95 -2.84 14.82
CA PRO A 138 -9.53 -3.17 16.17
C PRO A 138 -9.87 -2.04 17.14
N ARG A 139 -10.20 -2.40 18.39
CA ARG A 139 -10.52 -1.42 19.45
C ARG A 139 -9.41 -0.38 19.62
N LEU A 140 -8.17 -0.78 19.41
CA LEU A 140 -6.96 0.05 19.48
C LEU A 140 -7.03 1.34 18.64
N ILE A 141 -7.75 1.31 17.51
CA ILE A 141 -7.86 2.46 16.59
C ILE A 141 -9.30 2.96 16.41
N SER A 142 -10.25 2.47 17.19
CA SER A 142 -11.68 2.85 17.05
C SER A 142 -11.88 4.36 17.16
N ASP A 143 -11.23 5.03 18.12
CA ASP A 143 -11.33 6.47 18.30
C ASP A 143 -10.72 7.25 17.13
N ILE A 144 -9.62 6.72 16.55
CA ILE A 144 -9.00 7.31 15.37
C ILE A 144 -9.93 7.20 14.17
N VAL A 145 -10.54 6.03 13.94
CA VAL A 145 -11.51 5.82 12.87
C VAL A 145 -12.70 6.77 13.04
N ASN A 146 -13.24 6.90 14.24
CA ASN A 146 -14.37 7.79 14.54
C ASN A 146 -14.00 9.27 14.36
N LYS A 147 -12.78 9.67 14.71
CA LYS A 147 -12.27 11.04 14.55
C LYS A 147 -12.32 11.52 13.09
N TYR A 148 -12.02 10.64 12.14
CA TYR A 148 -11.99 10.97 10.72
C TYR A 148 -13.26 10.57 9.97
N ARG A 149 -14.28 10.10 10.68
CA ARG A 149 -15.53 9.62 10.06
C ARG A 149 -16.21 10.74 9.28
N ASP A 150 -16.57 10.46 8.01
CA ASP A 150 -17.31 11.42 7.20
C ASP A 150 -18.79 11.45 7.60
N LYS A 151 -19.27 12.62 8.01
CA LYS A 151 -20.68 12.86 8.36
C LYS A 151 -21.57 12.91 7.12
N ASP A 152 -21.03 13.34 5.98
CA ASP A 152 -21.77 13.47 4.72
C ASP A 152 -21.89 12.14 3.97
N LYS A 153 -21.25 11.09 4.47
CA LYS A 153 -21.32 9.71 3.96
C LYS A 153 -20.91 9.57 2.48
N LYS A 154 -20.08 10.48 1.95
CA LYS A 154 -19.53 10.35 0.60
C LYS A 154 -18.50 9.24 0.55
N PHE A 155 -17.61 9.20 1.55
CA PHE A 155 -16.67 8.13 1.82
C PHE A 155 -16.75 7.73 3.29
N VAL A 156 -15.96 6.76 3.70
CA VAL A 156 -15.83 6.42 5.13
C VAL A 156 -15.17 7.56 5.89
N PHE A 157 -14.14 8.18 5.28
CA PHE A 157 -13.32 9.21 5.90
C PHE A 157 -13.46 10.54 5.16
N GLU A 158 -13.41 11.64 5.91
CA GLU A 158 -13.59 13.01 5.40
C GLU A 158 -12.31 13.61 4.77
N PHE A 159 -11.30 12.82 4.45
CA PHE A 159 -10.03 13.32 3.90
C PHE A 159 -10.21 14.13 2.61
N TYR A 160 -11.22 13.82 1.80
CA TYR A 160 -11.52 14.57 0.58
C TYR A 160 -11.93 16.03 0.81
N LYS A 161 -12.37 16.38 2.02
CA LYS A 161 -12.71 17.77 2.39
C LYS A 161 -11.45 18.62 2.55
N HIS A 162 -10.32 18.00 2.83
CA HIS A 162 -9.05 18.67 3.15
C HIS A 162 -7.96 18.46 2.09
N TYR A 163 -8.09 17.42 1.28
CA TYR A 163 -7.10 17.03 0.26
C TYR A 163 -7.80 16.78 -1.06
N SER A 164 -7.32 17.41 -2.15
CA SER A 164 -7.91 17.30 -3.48
C SER A 164 -7.77 15.88 -4.07
N SER A 165 -6.78 15.12 -3.61
CA SER A 165 -6.52 13.77 -4.09
C SER A 165 -5.86 12.89 -3.01
N HIS A 166 -5.93 11.57 -3.21
CA HIS A 166 -5.17 10.62 -2.39
C HIS A 166 -3.66 10.85 -2.46
N LYS A 167 -3.15 11.44 -3.55
CA LYS A 167 -1.72 11.77 -3.70
C LYS A 167 -1.33 12.92 -2.76
N ASP A 168 -2.19 13.92 -2.62
CA ASP A 168 -1.97 15.05 -1.71
C ASP A 168 -2.06 14.60 -0.25
N LEU A 169 -3.03 13.76 0.07
CA LEU A 169 -3.10 13.10 1.38
C LEU A 169 -1.81 12.33 1.68
N ASN A 170 -1.37 11.48 0.76
CA ASN A 170 -0.14 10.70 0.92
C ASN A 170 1.11 11.57 1.10
N LYS A 171 1.19 12.69 0.38
CA LYS A 171 2.26 13.67 0.53
C LYS A 171 2.24 14.30 1.93
N ALA A 172 1.06 14.70 2.42
CA ALA A 172 0.90 15.28 3.76
C ALA A 172 1.28 14.28 4.86
N ILE A 173 0.83 13.03 4.75
CA ILE A 173 1.21 11.93 5.66
C ILE A 173 2.74 11.76 5.69
N ASN A 174 3.38 11.63 4.53
CA ASN A 174 4.82 11.40 4.47
C ASN A 174 5.65 12.60 4.97
N ILE A 175 5.12 13.83 4.89
CA ILE A 175 5.75 15.00 5.52
C ILE A 175 5.73 14.87 7.06
N GLY A 176 4.58 14.47 7.64
CA GLY A 176 4.48 14.26 9.09
C GLY A 176 5.33 13.06 9.56
N LEU A 177 5.38 11.98 8.77
CA LEU A 177 6.17 10.79 9.10
C LEU A 177 7.68 11.05 9.13
N LYS A 178 8.20 12.05 8.45
CA LYS A 178 9.61 12.45 8.58
C LYS A 178 9.96 12.94 9.99
N GLU A 179 9.03 13.61 10.65
CA GLU A 179 9.20 14.08 12.02
C GLU A 179 9.03 12.93 13.02
N ILE A 180 8.00 12.11 12.84
CA ILE A 180 7.78 10.89 13.62
C ILE A 180 8.99 9.95 13.52
N GLY A 181 9.55 9.77 12.32
CA GLY A 181 10.74 8.95 12.13
C GLY A 181 11.94 9.44 12.92
N ARG A 182 12.16 10.76 12.97
CA ARG A 182 13.26 11.33 13.79
C ARG A 182 13.09 11.04 15.28
N GLU A 183 11.84 11.13 15.78
CA GLU A 183 11.54 10.85 17.19
C GLU A 183 11.64 9.35 17.53
N ALA A 184 11.25 8.49 16.57
CA ALA A 184 11.32 7.03 16.72
C ALA A 184 12.68 6.42 16.33
N GLY A 185 13.68 7.22 15.97
CA GLY A 185 15.00 6.74 15.53
C GLY A 185 14.98 6.00 14.18
N VAL A 186 14.00 6.30 13.31
CA VAL A 186 13.83 5.64 12.00
C VAL A 186 14.18 6.60 10.87
N ASP A 187 15.27 6.33 10.16
CA ASP A 187 15.61 7.13 8.98
C ASP A 187 14.58 6.89 7.85
N LYS A 188 14.14 7.99 7.22
CA LYS A 188 13.24 7.97 6.04
C LYS A 188 11.92 7.20 6.24
N LEU A 189 11.32 7.28 7.43
CA LEU A 189 10.00 6.68 7.67
C LEU A 189 8.98 7.16 6.63
N GLN A 190 8.26 6.21 6.02
CA GLN A 190 7.23 6.44 5.03
C GLN A 190 5.97 5.65 5.37
N TYR A 191 4.83 6.11 4.85
CA TYR A 191 3.53 5.47 5.09
C TYR A 191 3.52 3.97 4.79
N TYR A 192 4.16 3.59 3.70
CA TYR A 192 4.21 2.19 3.27
C TYR A 192 5.02 1.28 4.21
N ALA A 193 5.82 1.85 5.11
CA ALA A 193 6.54 1.08 6.13
C ALA A 193 5.58 0.33 7.07
N ALA A 194 4.39 0.88 7.38
CA ALA A 194 3.37 0.19 8.18
C ALA A 194 2.99 -1.16 7.57
N ARG A 195 2.75 -1.20 6.26
CA ARG A 195 2.40 -2.41 5.52
C ARG A 195 3.55 -3.42 5.47
N HIS A 196 4.77 -2.95 5.24
CA HIS A 196 5.96 -3.82 5.25
C HIS A 196 6.20 -4.42 6.63
N SER A 197 6.01 -3.64 7.69
CA SER A 197 6.19 -4.08 9.06
C SER A 197 5.15 -5.13 9.44
N LEU A 198 3.87 -4.88 9.13
CA LEU A 198 2.80 -5.85 9.35
C LEU A 198 3.14 -7.20 8.70
N ALA A 199 3.50 -7.19 7.41
CA ALA A 199 3.82 -8.42 6.69
C ALA A 199 5.04 -9.15 7.25
N THR A 200 6.08 -8.40 7.61
CA THR A 200 7.33 -8.96 8.15
C THR A 200 7.11 -9.57 9.54
N ILE A 201 6.42 -8.85 10.43
CA ILE A 201 6.07 -9.35 11.78
C ILE A 201 5.17 -10.58 11.66
N ALA A 202 4.15 -10.54 10.80
CA ALA A 202 3.24 -11.67 10.58
C ALA A 202 3.99 -12.95 10.21
N VAL A 203 4.91 -12.88 9.25
CA VAL A 203 5.65 -14.06 8.77
C VAL A 203 6.77 -14.44 9.72
N ASN A 204 7.60 -13.47 10.13
CA ASN A 204 8.86 -13.77 10.81
C ASN A 204 8.67 -13.98 12.31
N ASP A 205 7.79 -13.23 12.96
CA ASP A 205 7.64 -13.24 14.42
C ASP A 205 6.42 -14.08 14.84
N VAL A 206 5.26 -13.84 14.23
CA VAL A 206 4.01 -14.55 14.56
C VAL A 206 3.88 -15.90 13.84
N LYS A 207 4.73 -16.18 12.84
CA LYS A 207 4.76 -17.44 12.06
C LYS A 207 3.48 -17.71 11.27
N ILE A 208 2.79 -16.68 10.85
CA ILE A 208 1.65 -16.79 9.92
C ILE A 208 2.17 -17.22 8.54
N SER A 209 1.44 -18.12 7.88
CA SER A 209 1.83 -18.60 6.57
C SER A 209 1.88 -17.47 5.54
N LYS A 210 2.80 -17.56 4.58
CA LYS A 210 2.92 -16.56 3.51
C LYS A 210 1.66 -16.47 2.65
N TYR A 211 0.86 -17.53 2.54
CA TYR A 211 -0.43 -17.53 1.84
C TYR A 211 -1.41 -16.59 2.53
N ILE A 212 -1.62 -16.75 3.83
CA ILE A 212 -2.50 -15.88 4.60
C ILE A 212 -2.01 -14.42 4.53
N VAL A 213 -0.70 -14.19 4.64
CA VAL A 213 -0.14 -12.84 4.52
C VAL A 213 -0.34 -12.27 3.12
N ASN A 214 -0.23 -13.05 2.05
CA ASN A 214 -0.57 -12.61 0.69
C ASN A 214 -2.04 -12.19 0.60
N ASP A 215 -2.94 -12.96 1.21
CA ASP A 215 -4.37 -12.63 1.26
C ASP A 215 -4.65 -11.38 2.10
N MET A 216 -4.02 -11.25 3.28
CA MET A 216 -4.06 -10.02 4.09
C MET A 216 -3.65 -8.78 3.28
N LEU A 217 -2.63 -8.92 2.46
CA LEU A 217 -2.13 -7.85 1.61
C LEU A 217 -2.90 -7.69 0.29
N ASN A 218 -3.88 -8.56 0.03
CA ASN A 218 -4.61 -8.62 -1.23
C ASN A 218 -3.69 -8.70 -2.46
N HIS A 219 -2.63 -9.50 -2.34
CA HIS A 219 -1.77 -9.84 -3.47
C HIS A 219 -2.35 -11.04 -4.22
N THR A 220 -2.12 -11.08 -5.52
CA THR A 220 -2.39 -12.27 -6.35
C THR A 220 -1.07 -12.95 -6.64
N ASP A 221 -1.03 -14.28 -6.45
CA ASP A 221 0.10 -15.10 -6.84
C ASP A 221 -0.19 -15.69 -8.23
N PRO A 222 0.61 -15.36 -9.26
CA PRO A 222 0.42 -15.92 -10.59
C PRO A 222 0.44 -17.47 -10.61
N ALA A 223 1.19 -18.09 -9.71
CA ALA A 223 1.27 -19.55 -9.61
C ALA A 223 -0.02 -20.18 -9.07
N LEU A 224 -0.78 -19.44 -8.27
CA LEU A 224 -2.03 -19.91 -7.67
C LEU A 224 -3.29 -19.43 -8.41
N ARG A 225 -3.13 -18.72 -9.51
CA ARG A 225 -4.23 -18.08 -10.24
C ARG A 225 -5.38 -19.04 -10.58
N VAL A 226 -5.06 -20.26 -10.98
CA VAL A 226 -6.06 -21.27 -11.31
C VAL A 226 -6.76 -21.76 -10.05
N THR A 227 -6.02 -22.02 -8.99
CA THR A 227 -6.56 -22.49 -7.71
C THR A 227 -7.48 -21.43 -7.07
N GLU A 228 -7.09 -20.14 -7.15
CA GLU A 228 -7.90 -19.02 -6.65
C GLU A 228 -9.28 -18.88 -7.31
N LEU A 229 -9.47 -19.46 -8.50
CA LEU A 229 -10.79 -19.49 -9.15
C LEU A 229 -11.80 -20.41 -8.44
N TYR A 230 -11.31 -21.40 -7.71
CA TYR A 230 -12.13 -22.41 -7.02
C TYR A 230 -12.31 -22.10 -5.54
N ILE A 231 -11.45 -21.24 -4.96
CA ILE A 231 -11.43 -20.95 -3.53
C ILE A 231 -12.04 -19.57 -3.28
N LYS A 232 -13.09 -19.54 -2.46
CA LYS A 232 -13.62 -18.29 -1.94
C LYS A 232 -12.72 -17.78 -0.82
N ARG A 233 -12.29 -16.51 -0.92
CA ARG A 233 -11.46 -15.88 0.11
C ARG A 233 -12.16 -15.88 1.47
N ASP A 234 -11.47 -16.34 2.49
CA ASP A 234 -11.94 -16.33 3.86
C ASP A 234 -11.41 -15.11 4.61
N PHE A 235 -12.27 -14.11 4.78
CA PHE A 235 -11.93 -12.90 5.54
C PHE A 235 -11.86 -13.13 7.05
N SER A 236 -12.46 -14.20 7.59
CA SER A 236 -12.35 -14.53 9.02
C SER A 236 -10.94 -14.98 9.38
N GLU A 237 -10.32 -15.81 8.54
CA GLU A 237 -8.92 -16.23 8.71
C GLU A 237 -7.96 -15.05 8.62
N ILE A 238 -8.16 -14.16 7.63
CA ILE A 238 -7.37 -12.95 7.46
C ILE A 238 -7.46 -12.04 8.69
N ASN A 239 -8.66 -11.85 9.25
CA ASN A 239 -8.87 -11.03 10.44
C ASN A 239 -8.27 -11.67 11.69
N LEU A 240 -8.41 -12.98 11.87
CA LEU A 240 -7.77 -13.71 12.97
C LEU A 240 -6.23 -13.61 12.91
N ALA A 241 -5.66 -13.70 11.71
CA ALA A 241 -4.24 -13.49 11.50
C ALA A 241 -3.81 -12.06 11.88
N ASN A 242 -4.60 -11.05 11.49
CA ASN A 242 -4.35 -9.66 11.87
C ASN A 242 -4.39 -9.47 13.39
N GLU A 243 -5.40 -10.04 14.07
CA GLU A 243 -5.51 -10.00 15.53
C GLU A 243 -4.28 -10.62 16.21
N LYS A 244 -3.79 -11.78 15.74
CA LYS A 244 -2.56 -12.38 16.27
C LYS A 244 -1.34 -11.46 16.14
N VAL A 245 -1.22 -10.73 15.04
CA VAL A 245 -0.12 -9.76 14.85
C VAL A 245 -0.27 -8.59 15.82
N LEU A 246 -1.48 -8.06 15.97
CA LEU A 246 -1.73 -6.95 16.90
C LEU A 246 -1.51 -7.37 18.35
N ASP A 247 -1.94 -8.57 18.70
CA ASP A 247 -1.70 -9.15 20.04
C ASP A 247 -0.19 -9.30 20.32
N PHE A 248 0.57 -9.83 19.38
CA PHE A 248 2.02 -9.96 19.50
C PHE A 248 2.70 -8.59 19.70
N VAL A 249 2.24 -7.58 18.99
CA VAL A 249 2.84 -6.24 19.08
C VAL A 249 2.40 -5.50 20.34
N PHE A 250 1.15 -5.57 20.76
CA PHE A 250 0.56 -4.66 21.76
C PHE A 250 0.11 -5.31 23.07
N LYS A 251 -0.12 -6.63 23.11
CA LYS A 251 -0.37 -7.30 24.39
C LYS A 251 0.96 -7.65 25.06
N LYS A 252 1.11 -7.20 26.28
CA LYS A 252 2.21 -7.59 27.18
C LYS A 252 1.86 -8.89 27.87
#